data_2dbfb6033608e69c6844744436e5e990
#
_entry.id   2dbfb6033608e69c6844744436e5e990
#
_cell.length_a   1.000
_cell.length_b   1.000
_cell.length_c   1.000
_cell.angle_alpha   90.00
_cell.angle_beta   90.00
_cell.angle_gamma   90.00
#
_symmetry.space_group_name_H-M   'P 1'
#
loop_
_entity.id
_entity.type
_entity.pdbx_description
1 polymer ?
#
loop_
_entity_poly.entity_id
_entity_poly.type
_entity_poly.pdbx_seq_one_letter_code
_entity_poly.pdbx_strand_id
1 'polypeptide(L)'
;MILKLAVIFFSLGIIPAFAQEPSNPTLEIDSISIPHADFNVVSRDSKIVPLNEIHVVSWQVTIHNELMYANPNGNAVVRFYDYNIEDKFLEIGMGSKPDNKFWIAVNLPDDPGYVVMTTYDERGWVPGGAPIILAYTDRAGLTVNNGQRIVLSNLDVETFALKSYSVWGKEGSQDPPAIHSGMFVMDIISGNPTENPLLFFPYVLAACIGGLVAILLVTKKRSS
;
A
#
# COMPACT_ATOMS: atom_id res chain seq x y z
N MET A 1 37.77 42.06 -2.69
CA MET A 1 36.59 42.45 -1.94
C MET A 1 35.28 41.87 -2.50
N ILE A 2 35.10 41.81 -3.83
CA ILE A 2 33.87 41.28 -4.47
C ILE A 2 33.63 39.80 -4.21
N LEU A 3 34.71 38.99 -4.16
CA LEU A 3 34.59 37.51 -3.97
C LEU A 3 34.15 37.12 -2.55
N LYS A 4 34.46 37.93 -1.53
CA LYS A 4 34.00 37.67 -0.16
C LYS A 4 32.52 37.97 0.01
N LEU A 5 31.98 38.93 -0.77
CA LEU A 5 30.54 39.25 -0.75
C LEU A 5 29.69 38.15 -1.41
N ALA A 6 30.21 37.53 -2.50
CA ALA A 6 29.51 36.44 -3.21
C ALA A 6 29.35 35.16 -2.34
N VAL A 7 30.35 34.84 -1.50
CA VAL A 7 30.27 33.68 -0.60
C VAL A 7 29.25 33.92 0.51
N ILE A 8 29.12 35.15 1.00
CA ILE A 8 28.12 35.51 2.02
C ILE A 8 26.71 35.48 1.45
N PHE A 9 26.51 35.94 0.21
CA PHE A 9 25.20 35.84 -0.45
C PHE A 9 24.77 34.40 -0.77
N PHE A 10 25.72 33.51 -1.11
CA PHE A 10 25.42 32.10 -1.36
C PHE A 10 25.05 31.35 -0.06
N SER A 11 25.67 31.70 1.07
CA SER A 11 25.34 31.09 2.36
C SER A 11 24.01 31.62 2.95
N LEU A 12 23.62 32.87 2.65
CA LEU A 12 22.35 33.43 3.09
C LEU A 12 21.16 33.01 2.21
N GLY A 13 21.38 32.65 0.96
CA GLY A 13 20.34 32.18 0.05
C GLY A 13 19.89 30.71 0.29
N ILE A 14 20.71 29.93 0.99
CA ILE A 14 20.41 28.52 1.24
C ILE A 14 19.64 28.33 2.56
N ILE A 15 19.80 29.23 3.54
CA ILE A 15 19.21 29.13 4.87
C ILE A 15 17.66 29.13 4.86
N PRO A 16 16.95 29.95 4.06
CA PRO A 16 15.50 29.92 4.08
C PRO A 16 14.86 28.69 3.43
N ALA A 17 15.58 27.97 2.58
CA ALA A 17 15.04 26.77 1.96
C ALA A 17 14.99 25.54 2.93
N PHE A 18 15.77 25.58 4.00
CA PHE A 18 15.78 24.52 5.03
C PHE A 18 14.98 24.86 6.29
N ALA A 19 14.44 26.08 6.35
CA ALA A 19 13.65 26.54 7.50
C ALA A 19 12.14 26.24 7.34
N GLN A 20 11.69 25.68 6.24
CA GLN A 20 10.42 25.01 6.18
C GLN A 20 10.62 23.69 6.93
N GLU A 21 10.07 23.59 8.14
CA GLU A 21 9.90 22.28 8.78
C GLU A 21 9.35 21.34 7.71
N PRO A 22 10.04 20.22 7.41
CA PRO A 22 9.41 19.21 6.59
C PRO A 22 8.13 18.85 7.34
N SER A 23 7.00 19.25 6.80
CA SER A 23 5.74 18.66 7.23
C SER A 23 5.96 17.16 7.02
N ASN A 24 6.29 16.44 8.10
CA ASN A 24 6.25 15.00 8.09
C ASN A 24 4.89 14.68 7.48
N PRO A 25 4.80 14.00 6.34
CA PRO A 25 3.53 13.49 5.90
C PRO A 25 3.05 12.67 7.09
N THR A 26 2.00 13.14 7.73
CA THR A 26 1.37 12.42 8.82
C THR A 26 0.89 11.16 8.16
N LEU A 27 1.55 10.02 8.42
CA LEU A 27 1.08 8.73 7.95
C LEU A 27 -0.21 8.50 8.70
N GLU A 28 -1.33 8.74 8.05
CA GLU A 28 -2.62 8.37 8.57
C GLU A 28 -2.75 6.88 8.52
N ILE A 29 -2.99 6.28 9.68
CA ILE A 29 -3.23 4.85 9.82
C ILE A 29 -4.67 4.67 10.25
N ASP A 30 -5.47 4.03 9.39
CA ASP A 30 -6.82 3.58 9.71
C ASP A 30 -6.79 2.07 9.93
N SER A 31 -7.06 1.63 11.16
CA SER A 31 -7.07 0.21 11.54
C SER A 31 -8.50 -0.29 11.66
N ILE A 32 -8.88 -1.21 10.81
CA ILE A 32 -10.23 -1.74 10.67
C ILE A 32 -10.26 -3.20 11.10
N SER A 33 -11.00 -3.48 12.17
CA SER A 33 -11.27 -4.86 12.58
C SER A 33 -12.59 -5.34 12.01
N ILE A 34 -12.56 -6.41 11.23
CA ILE A 34 -13.73 -6.99 10.57
C ILE A 34 -14.17 -8.23 11.32
N PRO A 35 -15.42 -8.29 11.81
CA PRO A 35 -15.96 -9.47 12.46
C PRO A 35 -15.97 -10.67 11.52
N HIS A 36 -15.60 -11.84 12.01
CA HIS A 36 -15.61 -13.08 11.24
C HIS A 36 -16.99 -13.41 10.64
N ALA A 37 -18.07 -12.97 11.29
CA ALA A 37 -19.44 -13.19 10.81
C ALA A 37 -19.73 -12.49 9.48
N ASP A 38 -19.06 -11.38 9.18
CA ASP A 38 -19.24 -10.60 7.96
C ASP A 38 -18.77 -11.35 6.71
N PHE A 39 -17.88 -12.34 6.89
CA PHE A 39 -17.46 -13.24 5.82
C PHE A 39 -18.47 -14.34 5.49
N ASN A 40 -19.51 -14.56 6.29
CA ASN A 40 -20.47 -15.64 6.12
C ASN A 40 -21.62 -15.29 5.16
N VAL A 41 -21.35 -14.45 4.19
CA VAL A 41 -22.26 -14.06 3.11
C VAL A 41 -21.66 -14.41 1.75
N VAL A 42 -22.50 -14.42 0.71
CA VAL A 42 -22.07 -14.50 -0.68
C VAL A 42 -21.74 -13.10 -1.22
N SER A 43 -20.95 -13.02 -2.28
CA SER A 43 -20.51 -11.75 -2.86
C SER A 43 -21.64 -10.75 -3.13
N ARG A 44 -22.76 -11.22 -3.70
CA ARG A 44 -23.92 -10.36 -4.02
C ARG A 44 -24.65 -9.76 -2.81
N ASP A 45 -24.52 -10.40 -1.64
CA ASP A 45 -25.16 -10.01 -0.37
C ASP A 45 -24.17 -9.26 0.54
N SER A 46 -22.92 -9.07 0.08
CA SER A 46 -21.90 -8.34 0.83
C SER A 46 -22.23 -6.85 0.88
N LYS A 47 -21.93 -6.23 2.01
CA LYS A 47 -22.15 -4.80 2.20
C LYS A 47 -20.89 -4.01 1.84
N ILE A 48 -21.07 -2.93 1.10
CA ILE A 48 -20.00 -1.96 0.85
C ILE A 48 -19.90 -1.05 2.07
N VAL A 49 -18.73 -1.04 2.68
CA VAL A 49 -18.42 -0.23 3.86
C VAL A 49 -17.50 0.91 3.42
N PRO A 50 -17.90 2.17 3.60
CA PRO A 50 -17.02 3.30 3.28
C PRO A 50 -15.86 3.36 4.26
N LEU A 51 -14.71 3.80 3.78
CA LEU A 51 -13.58 4.19 4.61
C LEU A 51 -13.83 5.59 5.18
N ASN A 52 -13.17 5.92 6.29
CA ASN A 52 -13.27 7.24 6.91
C ASN A 52 -12.73 8.32 5.97
N GLU A 53 -11.71 7.98 5.19
CA GLU A 53 -11.05 8.85 4.23
C GLU A 53 -10.89 8.19 2.86
N ILE A 54 -10.62 9.01 1.85
CA ILE A 54 -10.35 8.57 0.49
C ILE A 54 -8.85 8.67 0.26
N HIS A 55 -8.20 7.54 -0.06
CA HIS A 55 -6.77 7.45 -0.27
C HIS A 55 -6.45 7.53 -1.78
N VAL A 56 -6.00 8.69 -2.24
CA VAL A 56 -5.99 9.05 -3.67
C VAL A 56 -4.68 8.71 -4.37
N VAL A 57 -3.55 9.19 -3.88
CA VAL A 57 -2.29 9.19 -4.65
C VAL A 57 -1.46 7.94 -4.41
N SER A 58 -1.37 7.55 -3.16
CA SER A 58 -0.66 6.35 -2.75
C SER A 58 -1.24 5.83 -1.44
N TRP A 59 -1.33 4.52 -1.34
CA TRP A 59 -1.85 3.85 -0.16
C TRP A 59 -1.23 2.47 -0.02
N GLN A 60 -1.24 1.98 1.19
CA GLN A 60 -0.89 0.60 1.52
C GLN A 60 -1.97 0.00 2.41
N VAL A 61 -2.44 -1.17 2.06
CA VAL A 61 -3.30 -2.00 2.91
C VAL A 61 -2.50 -3.19 3.40
N THR A 62 -2.45 -3.36 4.71
CA THR A 62 -1.83 -4.51 5.36
C THR A 62 -2.92 -5.37 5.97
N ILE A 63 -3.03 -6.63 5.56
CA ILE A 63 -4.07 -7.56 5.97
C ILE A 63 -3.48 -8.60 6.93
N HIS A 64 -4.00 -8.65 8.14
CA HIS A 64 -3.77 -9.68 9.14
C HIS A 64 -4.97 -10.62 9.18
N ASN A 65 -4.81 -11.82 8.66
CA ASN A 65 -5.88 -12.82 8.59
C ASN A 65 -5.59 -13.98 9.55
N GLU A 66 -6.25 -13.94 10.71
CA GLU A 66 -6.24 -15.00 11.72
C GLU A 66 -7.59 -15.73 11.81
N LEU A 67 -8.35 -15.72 10.72
CA LEU A 67 -9.64 -16.36 10.67
C LEU A 67 -9.53 -17.89 10.72
N MET A 68 -10.44 -18.51 11.44
CA MET A 68 -10.61 -19.95 11.49
C MET A 68 -11.75 -20.37 10.56
N TYR A 69 -11.41 -21.01 9.48
CA TYR A 69 -12.33 -21.45 8.45
C TYR A 69 -13.19 -22.61 8.93
N ALA A 70 -14.47 -22.56 8.63
CA ALA A 70 -15.44 -23.57 9.07
C ALA A 70 -15.51 -24.80 8.18
N ASN A 71 -15.06 -24.66 6.92
CA ASN A 71 -15.07 -25.77 5.95
C ASN A 71 -13.97 -25.56 4.87
N PRO A 72 -13.60 -26.61 4.12
CA PRO A 72 -12.56 -26.55 3.09
C PRO A 72 -12.85 -25.57 1.93
N ASN A 73 -14.13 -25.28 1.66
CA ASN A 73 -14.54 -24.34 0.61
C ASN A 73 -14.76 -22.92 1.14
N GLY A 74 -14.47 -22.69 2.43
CA GLY A 74 -14.55 -21.36 3.01
C GLY A 74 -13.47 -20.43 2.46
N ASN A 75 -13.84 -19.20 2.21
CA ASN A 75 -12.93 -18.16 1.77
C ASN A 75 -13.01 -16.95 2.69
N ALA A 76 -11.98 -16.12 2.67
CA ALA A 76 -12.02 -14.74 3.10
C ALA A 76 -11.66 -13.88 1.90
N VAL A 77 -12.64 -13.19 1.36
CA VAL A 77 -12.47 -12.33 0.19
C VAL A 77 -12.69 -10.89 0.60
N VAL A 78 -11.78 -10.01 0.17
CA VAL A 78 -11.91 -8.57 0.35
C VAL A 78 -11.89 -7.93 -1.03
N ARG A 79 -12.83 -7.04 -1.26
CA ARG A 79 -12.89 -6.21 -2.45
C ARG A 79 -12.76 -4.76 -2.05
N PHE A 80 -11.86 -4.05 -2.70
CA PHE A 80 -11.59 -2.62 -2.54
C PHE A 80 -12.14 -1.88 -3.74
N TYR A 81 -12.87 -0.80 -3.52
CA TYR A 81 -13.54 -0.04 -4.58
C TYR A 81 -12.87 1.30 -4.80
N ASP A 82 -12.78 1.68 -6.07
CA ASP A 82 -12.32 3.00 -6.50
C ASP A 82 -13.35 4.09 -6.19
N TYR A 83 -12.87 5.30 -5.93
CA TYR A 83 -13.75 6.46 -5.67
C TYR A 83 -14.33 7.04 -6.96
N ASN A 84 -13.54 7.07 -8.03
CA ASN A 84 -13.89 7.79 -9.24
C ASN A 84 -14.76 6.94 -10.18
N ILE A 85 -14.62 5.60 -10.12
CA ILE A 85 -15.25 4.66 -11.06
C ILE A 85 -16.00 3.59 -10.27
N GLU A 86 -17.33 3.57 -10.39
CA GLU A 86 -18.22 2.78 -9.53
C GLU A 86 -17.97 1.27 -9.60
N ASP A 87 -17.71 0.74 -10.80
CA ASP A 87 -17.50 -0.68 -11.02
C ASP A 87 -16.02 -1.10 -10.97
N LYS A 88 -15.11 -0.16 -10.70
CA LYS A 88 -13.69 -0.46 -10.61
C LYS A 88 -13.32 -0.96 -9.22
N PHE A 89 -12.74 -2.15 -9.16
CA PHE A 89 -12.33 -2.74 -7.89
C PHE A 89 -11.11 -3.64 -8.00
N LEU A 90 -10.45 -3.82 -6.87
CA LEU A 90 -9.41 -4.82 -6.63
C LEU A 90 -9.97 -5.86 -5.67
N GLU A 91 -9.73 -7.15 -5.96
CA GLU A 91 -10.20 -8.26 -5.14
C GLU A 91 -9.04 -9.15 -4.72
N ILE A 92 -9.02 -9.52 -3.45
CA ILE A 92 -8.07 -10.49 -2.89
C ILE A 92 -8.86 -11.57 -2.19
N GLY A 93 -8.52 -12.82 -2.51
CA GLY A 93 -9.14 -13.96 -1.86
C GLY A 93 -8.11 -14.88 -1.21
N MET A 94 -8.50 -15.37 -0.06
CA MET A 94 -7.75 -16.30 0.79
C MET A 94 -8.62 -17.50 1.11
N GLY A 95 -8.31 -18.64 0.51
CA GLY A 95 -9.04 -19.89 0.73
C GLY A 95 -8.56 -20.62 1.98
N SER A 96 -9.43 -21.52 2.45
CA SER A 96 -9.23 -22.41 3.59
C SER A 96 -8.12 -23.45 3.37
N LYS A 97 -7.74 -24.13 4.47
CA LYS A 97 -6.94 -25.36 4.42
C LYS A 97 -7.76 -26.52 3.79
N PRO A 98 -7.11 -27.50 3.13
CA PRO A 98 -5.64 -27.68 3.10
C PRO A 98 -4.92 -26.83 2.06
N ASP A 99 -5.63 -26.26 1.08
CA ASP A 99 -5.01 -25.68 -0.11
C ASP A 99 -4.42 -24.30 0.17
N ASN A 100 -5.04 -23.52 1.07
CA ASN A 100 -4.65 -22.14 1.33
C ASN A 100 -4.54 -21.35 0.01
N LYS A 101 -5.57 -21.46 -0.82
CA LYS A 101 -5.65 -20.78 -2.11
C LYS A 101 -5.52 -19.28 -1.93
N PHE A 102 -4.85 -18.62 -2.87
CA PHE A 102 -4.72 -17.18 -2.91
C PHE A 102 -4.95 -16.67 -4.32
N TRP A 103 -5.72 -15.61 -4.47
CA TRP A 103 -5.91 -14.99 -5.78
C TRP A 103 -6.02 -13.47 -5.67
N ILE A 104 -5.70 -12.82 -6.76
CA ILE A 104 -5.88 -11.39 -6.98
C ILE A 104 -6.66 -11.22 -8.27
N ALA A 105 -7.71 -10.43 -8.23
CA ALA A 105 -8.46 -10.03 -9.41
C ALA A 105 -8.66 -8.53 -9.45
N VAL A 106 -8.86 -8.01 -10.65
CA VAL A 106 -9.12 -6.60 -10.92
C VAL A 106 -10.35 -6.52 -11.81
N ASN A 107 -11.24 -5.61 -11.55
CA ASN A 107 -12.29 -5.23 -12.47
C ASN A 107 -12.02 -3.80 -12.95
N LEU A 108 -11.75 -3.67 -14.22
CA LEU A 108 -11.68 -2.39 -14.91
C LEU A 108 -12.98 -2.21 -15.70
N PRO A 109 -13.58 -1.02 -15.70
CA PRO A 109 -14.90 -0.78 -16.32
C PRO A 109 -14.90 -0.98 -17.83
N ASP A 110 -13.74 -0.79 -18.45
CA ASP A 110 -13.51 -1.05 -19.87
C ASP A 110 -13.13 -2.52 -20.11
N ASP A 111 -13.05 -2.93 -21.40
CA ASP A 111 -12.59 -4.28 -21.75
C ASP A 111 -11.14 -4.51 -21.22
N PRO A 112 -10.86 -5.59 -20.51
CA PRO A 112 -11.58 -6.85 -20.43
C PRO A 112 -12.56 -7.02 -19.23
N GLY A 113 -12.81 -6.01 -18.41
CA GLY A 113 -13.67 -6.12 -17.23
C GLY A 113 -12.99 -6.89 -16.08
N TYR A 114 -13.67 -7.90 -15.52
CA TYR A 114 -13.14 -8.70 -14.42
C TYR A 114 -12.09 -9.71 -14.91
N VAL A 115 -10.87 -9.57 -14.39
CA VAL A 115 -9.73 -10.44 -14.73
C VAL A 115 -9.04 -10.93 -13.45
N VAL A 116 -8.83 -12.25 -13.37
CA VAL A 116 -7.96 -12.83 -12.35
C VAL A 116 -6.52 -12.67 -12.80
N MET A 117 -5.78 -11.81 -12.12
CA MET A 117 -4.40 -11.46 -12.46
C MET A 117 -3.41 -12.57 -12.08
N THR A 118 -3.65 -13.19 -10.92
CA THR A 118 -2.84 -14.31 -10.44
C THR A 118 -3.66 -15.20 -9.53
N THR A 119 -3.37 -16.48 -9.54
CA THR A 119 -3.94 -17.46 -8.63
C THR A 119 -2.87 -18.47 -8.21
N TYR A 120 -2.94 -18.85 -6.94
CA TYR A 120 -2.18 -19.95 -6.35
C TYR A 120 -3.19 -20.91 -5.75
N ASP A 121 -3.41 -22.04 -6.39
CA ASP A 121 -4.41 -23.01 -5.93
C ASP A 121 -3.98 -23.74 -4.67
N GLU A 122 -2.67 -23.82 -4.41
CA GLU A 122 -2.11 -24.42 -3.21
C GLU A 122 -1.01 -23.54 -2.62
N ARG A 123 -0.97 -23.45 -1.29
CA ARG A 123 0.07 -22.72 -0.52
C ARG A 123 0.24 -21.25 -0.93
N GLY A 124 -0.84 -20.64 -1.36
CA GLY A 124 -0.84 -19.27 -1.83
C GLY A 124 -0.71 -18.23 -0.70
N TRP A 125 -0.98 -18.63 0.55
CA TRP A 125 -0.82 -17.81 1.76
C TRP A 125 -0.69 -18.70 3.00
N VAL A 126 -0.31 -18.10 4.15
CA VAL A 126 -0.14 -18.84 5.41
C VAL A 126 -1.03 -18.21 6.48
N PRO A 127 -2.05 -18.94 6.99
CA PRO A 127 -2.88 -18.47 8.08
C PRO A 127 -2.05 -18.14 9.34
N GLY A 128 -2.25 -16.94 9.90
CA GLY A 128 -1.46 -16.47 11.05
C GLY A 128 0.03 -16.23 10.73
N GLY A 129 0.42 -16.21 9.45
CA GLY A 129 1.76 -15.89 9.00
C GLY A 129 2.03 -14.38 8.90
N ALA A 130 3.02 -14.01 8.09
CA ALA A 130 3.26 -12.61 7.77
C ALA A 130 2.06 -11.99 7.04
N PRO A 131 1.79 -10.69 7.25
CA PRO A 131 0.63 -10.03 6.66
C PRO A 131 0.70 -9.99 5.13
N ILE A 132 -0.47 -9.96 4.51
CA ILE A 132 -0.61 -9.69 3.09
C ILE A 132 -0.58 -8.18 2.90
N ILE A 133 0.21 -7.71 1.95
CA ILE A 133 0.41 -6.28 1.72
C ILE A 133 0.04 -5.93 0.29
N LEU A 134 -0.85 -4.95 0.14
CA LEU A 134 -1.15 -4.27 -1.12
C LEU A 134 -0.55 -2.88 -1.04
N ALA A 135 0.27 -2.51 -1.99
CA ALA A 135 0.82 -1.18 -2.09
C ALA A 135 0.52 -0.61 -3.49
N TYR A 136 -0.04 0.57 -3.51
CA TYR A 136 -0.37 1.29 -4.73
C TYR A 136 0.29 2.67 -4.75
N THR A 137 0.79 3.04 -5.90
CA THR A 137 1.19 4.42 -6.22
C THR A 137 0.85 4.73 -7.67
N ASP A 138 0.47 5.96 -7.98
CA ASP A 138 0.17 6.40 -9.35
C ASP A 138 1.32 6.15 -10.35
N ARG A 139 2.56 6.15 -9.87
CA ARG A 139 3.74 5.97 -10.72
C ARG A 139 4.14 4.51 -10.93
N ALA A 140 3.96 3.69 -9.92
CA ALA A 140 4.43 2.30 -9.93
C ALA A 140 3.31 1.28 -10.10
N GLY A 141 2.04 1.72 -10.02
CA GLY A 141 0.91 0.82 -10.05
C GLY A 141 0.75 0.00 -8.78
N LEU A 142 0.05 -1.11 -8.87
CA LEU A 142 -0.25 -2.02 -7.77
C LEU A 142 0.84 -3.08 -7.61
N THR A 143 1.29 -3.26 -6.39
CA THR A 143 2.18 -4.35 -5.97
C THR A 143 1.53 -5.12 -4.83
N VAL A 144 1.54 -6.45 -4.90
CA VAL A 144 0.95 -7.31 -3.86
C VAL A 144 1.97 -8.33 -3.36
N ASN A 145 2.09 -8.42 -2.03
CA ASN A 145 2.84 -9.44 -1.32
C ASN A 145 1.85 -10.34 -0.55
N ASN A 146 1.91 -11.65 -0.74
CA ASN A 146 1.02 -12.63 -0.09
C ASN A 146 1.48 -13.06 1.31
N GLY A 147 2.38 -12.32 1.94
CA GLY A 147 3.00 -12.65 3.22
C GLY A 147 4.24 -13.56 3.09
N GLN A 148 4.52 -14.09 1.91
CA GLN A 148 5.70 -14.94 1.66
C GLN A 148 6.62 -14.33 0.59
N ARG A 149 6.04 -13.71 -0.42
CA ARG A 149 6.74 -13.13 -1.57
C ARG A 149 5.86 -12.11 -2.30
N ILE A 150 6.47 -11.29 -3.11
CA ILE A 150 5.76 -10.45 -4.07
C ILE A 150 5.18 -11.37 -5.16
N VAL A 151 3.87 -11.35 -5.32
CA VAL A 151 3.12 -12.19 -6.27
C VAL A 151 2.60 -11.40 -7.45
N LEU A 152 2.54 -10.08 -7.31
CA LEU A 152 2.18 -9.12 -8.34
C LEU A 152 3.03 -7.87 -8.16
N SER A 153 3.58 -7.32 -9.22
CA SER A 153 4.41 -6.12 -9.15
C SER A 153 4.12 -5.20 -10.32
N ASN A 154 3.97 -3.93 -10.00
CA ASN A 154 3.83 -2.84 -10.96
C ASN A 154 2.67 -3.03 -11.95
N LEU A 155 1.55 -3.61 -11.49
CA LEU A 155 0.37 -3.73 -12.32
C LEU A 155 -0.22 -2.33 -12.52
N ASP A 156 -0.33 -1.92 -13.76
CA ASP A 156 -1.07 -0.72 -14.11
C ASP A 156 -2.57 -1.00 -13.94
N VAL A 157 -3.16 -0.33 -12.98
CA VAL A 157 -4.61 -0.34 -12.70
C VAL A 157 -5.20 1.05 -12.95
N GLU A 158 -4.48 1.90 -13.70
CA GLU A 158 -4.77 3.32 -13.85
C GLU A 158 -4.79 4.03 -12.47
N THR A 159 -5.40 5.22 -12.38
CA THR A 159 -5.57 5.87 -11.08
C THR A 159 -6.57 5.08 -10.23
N PHE A 160 -6.20 4.74 -8.99
CA PHE A 160 -7.05 4.03 -8.06
C PHE A 160 -7.15 4.74 -6.71
N ALA A 161 -8.24 5.46 -6.50
CA ALA A 161 -8.53 6.13 -5.24
C ALA A 161 -9.37 5.22 -4.34
N LEU A 162 -8.75 4.66 -3.32
CA LEU A 162 -9.39 3.72 -2.39
C LEU A 162 -10.43 4.44 -1.52
N LYS A 163 -11.72 4.05 -1.60
CA LYS A 163 -12.82 4.70 -0.85
C LYS A 163 -13.61 3.78 0.06
N SER A 164 -13.73 2.50 -0.30
CA SER A 164 -14.60 1.57 0.40
C SER A 164 -14.16 0.14 0.18
N TYR A 165 -14.68 -0.78 0.97
CA TYR A 165 -14.44 -2.21 0.84
C TYR A 165 -15.71 -3.02 1.06
N SER A 166 -15.69 -4.27 0.63
CA SER A 166 -16.66 -5.28 1.03
C SER A 166 -15.96 -6.61 1.29
N VAL A 167 -16.60 -7.47 2.09
CA VAL A 167 -16.07 -8.79 2.42
C VAL A 167 -17.12 -9.87 2.26
N TRP A 168 -16.70 -11.07 1.89
CA TRP A 168 -17.52 -12.27 1.84
C TRP A 168 -16.64 -13.53 1.87
N GLY A 169 -17.28 -14.71 2.05
CA GLY A 169 -16.51 -15.95 2.09
C GLY A 169 -17.26 -17.19 1.60
N LYS A 170 -18.59 -17.09 1.42
CA LYS A 170 -19.40 -18.19 0.88
C LYS A 170 -19.44 -18.11 -0.66
N GLU A 171 -19.39 -19.26 -1.33
CA GLU A 171 -19.60 -19.35 -2.77
C GLU A 171 -21.08 -19.36 -3.12
N GLY A 172 -21.86 -20.18 -2.41
CA GLY A 172 -23.31 -20.29 -2.57
C GLY A 172 -24.08 -19.82 -1.34
N SER A 173 -25.29 -19.29 -1.52
CA SER A 173 -26.14 -18.83 -0.42
C SER A 173 -26.55 -19.97 0.53
N GLN A 174 -26.59 -21.21 0.02
CA GLN A 174 -26.93 -22.41 0.78
C GLN A 174 -25.70 -23.08 1.44
N ASP A 175 -24.50 -22.58 1.16
CA ASP A 175 -23.30 -23.14 1.75
C ASP A 175 -23.25 -22.91 3.26
N PRO A 176 -22.60 -23.80 4.01
CA PRO A 176 -22.37 -23.57 5.42
C PRO A 176 -21.53 -22.31 5.64
N PRO A 177 -21.47 -21.81 6.88
CA PRO A 177 -20.59 -20.69 7.21
C PRO A 177 -19.16 -20.92 6.72
N ALA A 178 -18.57 -19.93 6.11
CA ALA A 178 -17.18 -19.99 5.63
C ALA A 178 -16.19 -19.89 6.79
N ILE A 179 -16.50 -19.03 7.75
CA ILE A 179 -15.65 -18.69 8.90
C ILE A 179 -16.44 -18.92 10.19
N HIS A 180 -15.80 -19.53 11.18
CA HIS A 180 -16.46 -19.77 12.47
C HIS A 180 -15.93 -18.86 13.60
N SER A 181 -14.69 -18.37 13.53
CA SER A 181 -14.08 -17.51 14.54
C SER A 181 -12.79 -16.88 14.03
N GLY A 182 -12.11 -16.13 14.88
CA GLY A 182 -10.86 -15.47 14.57
C GLY A 182 -11.01 -13.98 14.32
N MET A 183 -9.90 -13.33 14.00
CA MET A 183 -9.82 -11.90 13.74
C MET A 183 -9.35 -11.64 12.31
N PHE A 184 -9.89 -10.60 11.72
CA PHE A 184 -9.41 -10.05 10.46
C PHE A 184 -9.22 -8.55 10.64
N VAL A 185 -7.99 -8.09 10.45
CA VAL A 185 -7.64 -6.69 10.64
C VAL A 185 -6.99 -6.17 9.37
N MET A 186 -7.42 -5.01 8.93
CA MET A 186 -6.80 -4.25 7.85
C MET A 186 -6.25 -2.94 8.40
N ASP A 187 -4.97 -2.68 8.17
CA ASP A 187 -4.36 -1.39 8.44
C ASP A 187 -4.15 -0.67 7.10
N ILE A 188 -4.75 0.50 6.97
CA ILE A 188 -4.63 1.32 5.75
C ILE A 188 -3.76 2.52 6.09
N ILE A 189 -2.71 2.70 5.31
CA ILE A 189 -1.77 3.79 5.45
C ILE A 189 -1.84 4.64 4.19
N SER A 190 -2.11 5.93 4.35
CA SER A 190 -2.05 6.91 3.26
C SER A 190 -0.65 7.47 3.12
N GLY A 191 -0.31 7.86 1.91
CA GLY A 191 0.95 8.50 1.57
C GLY A 191 2.00 7.53 1.03
N ASN A 192 3.00 8.08 0.37
CA ASN A 192 4.08 7.31 -0.23
C ASN A 192 5.26 7.22 0.73
N PRO A 193 5.52 6.07 1.35
CA PRO A 193 6.68 5.91 2.23
C PRO A 193 8.01 6.12 1.51
N THR A 194 8.03 6.03 0.16
CA THR A 194 9.24 6.29 -0.64
C THR A 194 9.47 7.78 -0.90
N GLU A 195 8.49 8.64 -0.66
CA GLU A 195 8.63 10.09 -0.72
C GLU A 195 9.12 10.71 0.61
N ASN A 196 9.54 9.88 1.54
CA ASN A 196 10.15 10.38 2.76
C ASN A 196 11.40 11.20 2.42
N PRO A 197 11.41 12.51 2.68
CA PRO A 197 12.56 13.38 2.39
C PRO A 197 13.85 12.90 3.09
N LEU A 198 13.75 12.10 4.14
CA LEU A 198 14.88 11.46 4.80
C LEU A 198 15.61 10.45 3.93
N LEU A 199 14.98 9.88 2.89
CA LEU A 199 15.67 9.01 1.92
C LEU A 199 16.69 9.77 1.08
N PHE A 200 16.47 11.07 0.86
CA PHE A 200 17.43 11.94 0.16
C PHE A 200 18.50 12.53 1.08
N PHE A 201 18.33 12.40 2.40
CA PHE A 201 19.26 12.96 3.39
C PHE A 201 20.72 12.51 3.19
N PRO A 202 21.05 11.25 2.92
CA PRO A 202 22.42 10.83 2.64
C PRO A 202 23.03 11.52 1.42
N TYR A 203 22.24 11.75 0.37
CA TYR A 203 22.71 12.41 -0.85
C TYR A 203 22.91 13.90 -0.62
N VAL A 204 22.01 14.55 0.10
CA VAL A 204 22.18 15.97 0.47
C VAL A 204 23.39 16.16 1.37
N LEU A 205 23.58 15.27 2.36
CA LEU A 205 24.75 15.29 3.24
C LEU A 205 26.05 15.10 2.46
N ALA A 206 26.09 14.14 1.55
CA ALA A 206 27.26 13.89 0.68
C ALA A 206 27.59 15.09 -0.20
N ALA A 207 26.56 15.75 -0.77
CA ALA A 207 26.73 16.97 -1.57
C ALA A 207 27.28 18.14 -0.73
N CYS A 208 26.78 18.31 0.50
CA CYS A 208 27.26 19.33 1.43
C CYS A 208 28.74 19.09 1.84
N ILE A 209 29.10 17.86 2.17
CA ILE A 209 30.48 17.48 2.51
C ILE A 209 31.40 17.68 1.31
N GLY A 210 30.99 17.24 0.12
CA GLY A 210 31.74 17.43 -1.13
C GLY A 210 31.98 18.90 -1.43
N GLY A 211 30.96 19.75 -1.25
CA GLY A 211 31.05 21.19 -1.41
C GLY A 211 32.04 21.83 -0.43
N LEU A 212 32.00 21.45 0.85
CA LEU A 212 32.94 21.92 1.88
C LEU A 212 34.38 21.55 1.54
N VAL A 213 34.63 20.30 1.14
CA VAL A 213 35.96 19.84 0.74
C VAL A 213 36.47 20.61 -0.45
N ALA A 214 35.64 20.85 -1.46
CA ALA A 214 36.01 21.66 -2.64
C ALA A 214 36.39 23.10 -2.25
N ILE A 215 35.63 23.73 -1.36
CA ILE A 215 35.93 25.07 -0.87
C ILE A 215 37.26 25.08 -0.13
N LEU A 216 37.50 24.10 0.76
CA LEU A 216 38.77 24.01 1.50
C LEU A 216 39.98 23.82 0.58
N LEU A 217 39.86 23.01 -0.46
CA LEU A 217 40.95 22.81 -1.44
C LEU A 217 41.23 24.06 -2.23
N VAL A 218 40.21 24.80 -2.66
CA VAL A 218 40.39 26.07 -3.39
C VAL A 218 41.00 27.14 -2.50
N THR A 219 40.59 27.24 -1.26
CA THR A 219 41.15 28.22 -0.29
C THR A 219 42.60 27.90 0.06
N LYS A 220 42.94 26.61 0.27
CA LYS A 220 44.33 26.19 0.51
C LYS A 220 45.25 26.50 -0.66
N LYS A 221 44.80 26.25 -1.88
CA LYS A 221 45.60 26.55 -3.12
C LYS A 221 45.84 28.06 -3.32
N ARG A 222 45.00 28.94 -2.76
CA ARG A 222 45.19 30.41 -2.86
C ARG A 222 46.07 30.98 -1.73
N SER A 223 46.30 30.25 -0.66
CA SER A 223 47.13 30.67 0.48
C SER A 223 48.56 30.09 0.41
N SER A 224 48.85 29.25 -0.55
CA SER A 224 50.17 28.75 -0.91
C SER A 224 50.70 29.44 -2.15
#